data_cff643f6e6d00fd9121a4580ca1b4d84
#
_entry.id   cff643f6e6d00fd9121a4580ca1b4d84
#
_cell.length_a   1.000
_cell.length_b   1.000
_cell.length_c   1.000
_cell.angle_alpha   90.00
_cell.angle_beta   90.00
_cell.angle_gamma   90.00
#
_symmetry.space_group_name_H-M   'P 1'
#
loop_
_entity.id
_entity.type
_entity.pdbx_description
1 polymer ?
#
loop_
_entity_poly.entity_id
_entity_poly.type
_entity_poly.pdbx_seq_one_letter_code
_entity_poly.pdbx_strand_id
1 'polypeptide(L)'
;MRKIFDTIGVDDCRKKVIIMEITKQMEMVLYHSEQSDVTVNAIIKDETIWITQKAMAELFGIDKSGISRHLSNIFKSGELDEEVVVAKIATTTQHGAIEGKTQSSLTNYYNLDAIISVGYRVDSKQATQFRIWATNVLKEYMIKGFVMDDERLKQGKTLFGKDYFRELLERVRSIRASERRIWQQITDIFAECSIDYDRNSEVTYKFYATVQNKFHFAITGKTAAEIVFETADHTKEHMGLTTWKNAPDGRILKSDTSIAKNYLNQRQIRQLERAVTGYFDYIEDLIERENVFTMQEFADSINAFLEFRRYDILRDNGNVSHKQALEKAYHEYEIFNKTQPIESDFDQMIKSIEGIE
;
A
#
# COMPACT_ATOMS: atom_id res chain seq x y z
N MET A 1 -43.35 -9.09 -1.10
CA MET A 1 -43.13 -8.09 -2.14
C MET A 1 -42.20 -8.65 -3.21
N ARG A 2 -42.73 -9.54 -4.01
CA ARG A 2 -42.14 -10.09 -5.23
C ARG A 2 -43.10 -9.77 -6.35
N LYS A 3 -42.69 -9.00 -7.32
CA LYS A 3 -43.31 -8.77 -8.65
C LYS A 3 -43.17 -7.30 -9.01
N ILE A 4 -42.08 -6.92 -9.64
CA ILE A 4 -41.91 -5.92 -10.71
C ILE A 4 -40.51 -6.15 -11.30
N PHE A 5 -40.29 -7.30 -11.91
CA PHE A 5 -39.12 -7.60 -12.72
C PHE A 5 -39.55 -8.55 -13.82
N ASP A 6 -40.47 -8.12 -14.66
CA ASP A 6 -40.63 -8.76 -15.97
C ASP A 6 -41.34 -7.72 -16.84
N THR A 7 -40.57 -7.11 -17.69
CA THR A 7 -40.88 -6.58 -19.01
C THR A 7 -39.96 -5.41 -19.35
N ILE A 8 -38.72 -5.65 -19.68
CA ILE A 8 -37.99 -4.85 -20.68
C ILE A 8 -37.20 -5.85 -21.52
N GLY A 9 -37.56 -5.88 -22.81
CA GLY A 9 -37.11 -6.84 -23.81
C GLY A 9 -35.58 -6.83 -23.99
N VAL A 10 -35.08 -8.00 -24.23
CA VAL A 10 -33.76 -8.33 -24.71
C VAL A 10 -33.69 -7.88 -26.18
N ASP A 11 -32.94 -6.78 -26.45
CA ASP A 11 -32.16 -6.59 -27.68
C ASP A 11 -31.45 -5.23 -27.59
N ASP A 12 -30.25 -5.18 -27.07
CA ASP A 12 -29.10 -4.42 -27.61
C ASP A 12 -27.83 -4.77 -26.82
N CYS A 13 -27.09 -5.69 -27.38
CA CYS A 13 -25.88 -6.25 -26.77
C CYS A 13 -24.67 -5.35 -27.04
N ARG A 14 -24.66 -4.07 -26.63
CA ARG A 14 -23.47 -3.20 -26.74
C ARG A 14 -23.41 -1.98 -25.79
N LYS A 15 -24.26 -1.87 -24.79
CA LYS A 15 -24.05 -0.82 -23.76
C LYS A 15 -24.27 -1.44 -22.38
N LYS A 16 -23.22 -1.74 -21.69
CA LYS A 16 -23.26 -2.15 -20.27
C LYS A 16 -23.73 -0.95 -19.45
N VAL A 17 -25.05 -0.77 -19.30
CA VAL A 17 -25.62 0.21 -18.38
C VAL A 17 -25.39 -0.35 -16.97
N ILE A 18 -24.39 0.17 -16.27
CA ILE A 18 -24.18 -0.10 -14.85
C ILE A 18 -25.27 0.65 -14.09
N ILE A 19 -26.40 -0.03 -13.80
CA ILE A 19 -27.41 0.50 -12.89
C ILE A 19 -26.84 0.38 -11.47
N MET A 20 -26.32 1.50 -10.95
CA MET A 20 -25.84 1.58 -9.58
C MET A 20 -27.02 1.80 -8.64
N GLU A 21 -27.20 0.94 -7.63
CA GLU A 21 -28.03 1.27 -6.47
C GLU A 21 -27.47 2.50 -5.75
N ILE A 22 -28.35 3.43 -5.35
CA ILE A 22 -27.98 4.72 -4.77
C ILE A 22 -27.25 4.50 -3.45
N THR A 23 -25.93 4.61 -3.48
CA THR A 23 -25.15 4.88 -2.29
C THR A 23 -25.23 6.39 -2.01
N LYS A 24 -25.36 6.76 -0.75
CA LYS A 24 -25.65 8.10 -0.24
C LYS A 24 -24.82 9.18 -0.97
N GLN A 25 -25.52 10.10 -1.64
CA GLN A 25 -24.92 11.34 -2.14
C GLN A 25 -24.53 12.20 -0.93
N MET A 26 -23.30 12.71 -0.92
CA MET A 26 -22.80 13.53 0.18
C MET A 26 -21.98 14.70 -0.36
N GLU A 27 -22.04 15.80 0.37
CA GLU A 27 -21.12 16.90 0.18
C GLU A 27 -19.75 16.52 0.80
N MET A 28 -18.70 16.67 0.02
CA MET A 28 -17.34 16.37 0.47
C MET A 28 -16.37 17.47 0.03
N VAL A 29 -15.33 17.68 0.83
CA VAL A 29 -14.19 18.53 0.45
C VAL A 29 -13.38 17.77 -0.58
N LEU A 30 -13.26 18.36 -1.79
CA LEU A 30 -12.44 17.78 -2.85
C LEU A 30 -10.96 18.14 -2.64
N TYR A 31 -10.70 19.41 -2.33
CA TYR A 31 -9.36 19.92 -1.99
C TYR A 31 -9.45 21.23 -1.20
N HIS A 32 -8.37 21.52 -0.47
CA HIS A 32 -8.20 22.79 0.24
C HIS A 32 -7.47 23.78 -0.65
N SER A 33 -8.03 24.97 -0.81
CA SER A 33 -7.38 26.10 -1.47
C SER A 33 -6.96 27.15 -0.44
N GLU A 34 -6.07 28.07 -0.81
CA GLU A 34 -5.63 29.14 0.09
C GLU A 34 -6.76 30.06 0.59
N GLN A 35 -7.90 30.08 -0.09
CA GLN A 35 -9.03 30.97 0.22
C GLN A 35 -10.18 30.27 0.91
N SER A 36 -10.42 29.00 0.63
CA SER A 36 -11.52 28.20 1.19
C SER A 36 -11.44 26.73 0.78
N ASP A 37 -12.18 25.90 1.50
CA ASP A 37 -12.43 24.51 1.12
C ASP A 37 -13.31 24.46 -0.14
N VAL A 38 -12.87 23.65 -1.10
CA VAL A 38 -13.64 23.40 -2.32
C VAL A 38 -14.44 22.13 -2.13
N THR A 39 -15.75 22.26 -1.97
CA THR A 39 -16.66 21.15 -1.76
C THR A 39 -17.38 20.75 -3.04
N VAL A 40 -17.78 19.50 -3.12
CA VAL A 40 -18.55 18.97 -4.23
C VAL A 40 -19.55 17.95 -3.75
N ASN A 41 -20.74 17.93 -4.38
CA ASN A 41 -21.74 16.88 -4.15
C ASN A 41 -21.38 15.64 -4.97
N ALA A 42 -20.93 14.59 -4.31
CA ALA A 42 -20.41 13.38 -4.93
C ALA A 42 -21.08 12.11 -4.39
N ILE A 43 -21.04 11.06 -5.19
CA ILE A 43 -21.28 9.69 -4.78
C ILE A 43 -19.91 9.02 -4.62
N ILE A 44 -19.71 8.34 -3.51
CA ILE A 44 -18.50 7.57 -3.24
C ILE A 44 -18.80 6.11 -3.52
N LYS A 45 -18.06 5.51 -4.45
CA LYS A 45 -18.18 4.09 -4.80
C LYS A 45 -16.90 3.60 -5.48
N ASP A 46 -16.56 2.32 -5.26
CA ASP A 46 -15.42 1.66 -5.89
C ASP A 46 -14.08 2.43 -5.72
N GLU A 47 -13.86 2.95 -4.50
CA GLU A 47 -12.67 3.75 -4.12
C GLU A 47 -12.46 5.02 -4.96
N THR A 48 -13.51 5.49 -5.66
CA THR A 48 -13.49 6.73 -6.42
C THR A 48 -14.71 7.59 -6.13
N ILE A 49 -14.70 8.83 -6.59
CA ILE A 49 -15.81 9.76 -6.50
C ILE A 49 -16.49 9.92 -7.85
N TRP A 50 -17.81 10.05 -7.81
CA TRP A 50 -18.64 10.22 -8.99
C TRP A 50 -19.46 11.51 -8.88
N ILE A 51 -19.35 12.39 -9.85
CA ILE A 51 -20.12 13.66 -9.88
C ILE A 51 -20.87 13.82 -11.20
N THR A 52 -21.91 14.67 -11.18
CA THR A 52 -22.65 15.03 -12.39
C THR A 52 -21.95 16.11 -13.17
N GLN A 53 -22.32 16.31 -14.46
CA GLN A 53 -21.84 17.47 -15.24
C GLN A 53 -22.23 18.81 -14.59
N LYS A 54 -23.36 18.86 -13.88
CA LYS A 54 -23.78 20.07 -13.17
C LYS A 54 -22.81 20.38 -12.02
N ALA A 55 -22.52 19.39 -11.19
CA ALA A 55 -21.55 19.54 -10.10
C ALA A 55 -20.15 19.88 -10.62
N MET A 56 -19.74 19.30 -11.77
CA MET A 56 -18.47 19.63 -12.42
C MET A 56 -18.45 21.07 -12.97
N ALA A 57 -19.56 21.56 -13.47
CA ALA A 57 -19.73 22.95 -13.93
C ALA A 57 -19.61 23.95 -12.75
N GLU A 58 -20.23 23.63 -11.61
CA GLU A 58 -20.10 24.41 -10.38
C GLU A 58 -18.66 24.37 -9.84
N LEU A 59 -18.02 23.21 -9.82
CA LEU A 59 -16.64 23.02 -9.37
C LEU A 59 -15.65 23.88 -10.17
N PHE A 60 -15.79 23.92 -11.49
CA PHE A 60 -14.84 24.63 -12.36
C PHE A 60 -15.32 26.00 -12.80
N GLY A 61 -16.51 26.45 -12.35
CA GLY A 61 -17.03 27.79 -12.60
C GLY A 61 -17.28 28.08 -14.07
N ILE A 62 -17.75 27.08 -14.83
CA ILE A 62 -18.17 27.23 -16.24
C ILE A 62 -19.57 26.66 -16.44
N ASP A 63 -20.17 26.90 -17.57
CA ASP A 63 -21.48 26.35 -17.90
C ASP A 63 -21.42 24.85 -18.24
N LYS A 64 -22.56 24.14 -18.07
CA LYS A 64 -22.68 22.72 -18.36
C LYS A 64 -22.37 22.36 -19.82
N SER A 65 -22.62 23.27 -20.76
CA SER A 65 -22.34 23.03 -22.18
C SER A 65 -20.84 23.02 -22.45
N GLY A 66 -20.08 23.86 -21.72
CA GLY A 66 -18.63 23.86 -21.72
C GLY A 66 -18.07 22.51 -21.22
N ILE A 67 -18.57 22.00 -20.09
CA ILE A 67 -18.20 20.69 -19.57
C ILE A 67 -18.50 19.58 -20.59
N SER A 68 -19.70 19.58 -21.18
CA SER A 68 -20.09 18.58 -22.18
C SER A 68 -19.15 18.57 -23.39
N ARG A 69 -18.71 19.75 -23.86
CA ARG A 69 -17.75 19.88 -24.96
C ARG A 69 -16.38 19.33 -24.61
N HIS A 70 -15.87 19.61 -23.38
CA HIS A 70 -14.60 19.07 -22.92
C HIS A 70 -14.64 17.54 -22.80
N LEU A 71 -15.68 16.98 -22.20
CA LEU A 71 -15.86 15.52 -22.11
C LEU A 71 -15.93 14.87 -23.50
N SER A 72 -16.73 15.45 -24.43
CA SER A 72 -16.79 14.93 -25.80
C SER A 72 -15.43 14.93 -26.50
N ASN A 73 -14.60 15.95 -26.26
CA ASN A 73 -13.26 16.00 -26.84
C ASN A 73 -12.31 14.98 -26.20
N ILE A 74 -12.41 14.74 -24.89
CA ILE A 74 -11.64 13.74 -24.15
C ILE A 74 -11.93 12.35 -24.73
N PHE A 75 -13.21 11.99 -24.88
CA PHE A 75 -13.61 10.69 -25.43
C PHE A 75 -13.23 10.53 -26.90
N LYS A 76 -13.40 11.56 -27.73
CA LYS A 76 -13.00 11.55 -29.14
C LYS A 76 -11.50 11.43 -29.34
N SER A 77 -10.69 11.97 -28.45
CA SER A 77 -9.22 11.87 -28.52
C SER A 77 -8.71 10.50 -28.03
N GLY A 78 -9.56 9.66 -27.44
CA GLY A 78 -9.16 8.38 -26.83
C GLY A 78 -8.37 8.56 -25.53
N GLU A 79 -8.39 9.74 -24.90
CA GLU A 79 -7.70 9.97 -23.62
C GLU A 79 -8.34 9.16 -22.50
N LEU A 80 -9.68 9.08 -22.50
CA LEU A 80 -10.45 8.24 -21.57
C LEU A 80 -11.50 7.44 -22.34
N ASP A 81 -11.76 6.23 -21.87
CA ASP A 81 -12.84 5.39 -22.36
C ASP A 81 -14.16 5.78 -21.65
N GLU A 82 -15.15 6.20 -22.43
CA GLU A 82 -16.46 6.59 -21.91
C GLU A 82 -17.14 5.45 -21.12
N GLU A 83 -16.97 4.20 -21.52
CA GLU A 83 -17.60 3.05 -20.85
C GLU A 83 -17.04 2.80 -19.45
N VAL A 84 -15.80 3.22 -19.20
CA VAL A 84 -15.10 3.09 -17.91
C VAL A 84 -15.41 4.26 -16.96
N VAL A 85 -15.44 5.48 -17.50
CA VAL A 85 -15.49 6.69 -16.66
C VAL A 85 -16.89 7.29 -16.51
N VAL A 86 -17.90 6.77 -17.21
CA VAL A 86 -19.30 7.25 -17.11
C VAL A 86 -20.22 6.16 -16.58
N ALA A 87 -20.94 6.48 -15.50
CA ALA A 87 -21.97 5.63 -14.95
C ALA A 87 -23.33 6.30 -15.05
N LYS A 88 -24.39 5.53 -15.42
CA LYS A 88 -25.77 5.98 -15.39
C LYS A 88 -26.40 5.57 -14.07
N ILE A 89 -26.80 6.56 -13.27
CA ILE A 89 -27.40 6.34 -11.94
C ILE A 89 -28.84 6.85 -11.95
N ALA A 90 -29.75 6.01 -11.49
CA ALA A 90 -31.14 6.41 -11.29
C ALA A 90 -31.25 7.34 -10.07
N THR A 91 -31.59 8.59 -10.31
CA THR A 91 -31.84 9.56 -9.24
C THR A 91 -33.35 9.76 -9.09
N THR A 92 -33.85 9.62 -7.86
CA THR A 92 -35.28 9.83 -7.53
C THR A 92 -35.45 11.24 -6.97
N THR A 93 -36.23 12.06 -7.65
CA THR A 93 -36.59 13.41 -7.19
C THR A 93 -38.10 13.50 -6.95
N GLN A 94 -38.53 14.40 -6.06
CA GLN A 94 -39.95 14.67 -5.90
C GLN A 94 -40.51 15.29 -7.19
N HIS A 95 -41.71 14.84 -7.57
CA HIS A 95 -42.35 15.36 -8.75
C HIS A 95 -42.89 16.79 -8.46
N GLY A 96 -42.38 17.78 -9.22
CA GLY A 96 -42.65 19.19 -8.96
C GLY A 96 -44.11 19.64 -9.08
N ALA A 97 -44.99 18.82 -9.66
CA ALA A 97 -46.41 19.17 -9.86
C ALA A 97 -47.40 18.27 -9.08
N ILE A 98 -46.93 17.17 -8.46
CA ILE A 98 -47.82 16.24 -7.75
C ILE A 98 -47.18 15.89 -6.41
N GLU A 99 -47.76 16.37 -5.34
CA GLU A 99 -47.36 16.12 -3.96
C GLU A 99 -47.37 14.61 -3.65
N GLY A 100 -46.26 14.08 -3.11
CA GLY A 100 -46.11 12.67 -2.75
C GLY A 100 -45.70 11.72 -3.90
N LYS A 101 -45.54 12.17 -5.15
CA LYS A 101 -45.00 11.37 -6.25
C LYS A 101 -43.52 11.65 -6.45
N THR A 102 -42.76 10.59 -6.69
CA THR A 102 -41.36 10.64 -7.05
C THR A 102 -41.17 10.33 -8.53
N GLN A 103 -40.25 11.03 -9.16
CA GLN A 103 -39.82 10.79 -10.55
C GLN A 103 -38.39 10.26 -10.55
N SER A 104 -38.18 9.11 -11.16
CA SER A 104 -36.82 8.58 -11.39
C SER A 104 -36.30 9.03 -12.76
N SER A 105 -35.10 9.60 -12.77
CA SER A 105 -34.41 9.96 -13.98
C SER A 105 -33.00 9.34 -14.00
N LEU A 106 -32.57 8.85 -15.15
CA LEU A 106 -31.18 8.38 -15.34
C LEU A 106 -30.27 9.59 -15.57
N THR A 107 -29.31 9.75 -14.68
CA THR A 107 -28.34 10.85 -14.75
C THR A 107 -26.95 10.27 -14.94
N ASN A 108 -26.16 10.86 -15.85
CA ASN A 108 -24.77 10.48 -16.05
C ASN A 108 -23.91 11.06 -14.93
N TYR A 109 -23.11 10.20 -14.32
CA TYR A 109 -22.07 10.53 -13.36
C TYR A 109 -20.71 10.18 -13.96
N TYR A 110 -19.72 10.96 -13.61
CA TYR A 110 -18.36 10.91 -14.11
C TYR A 110 -17.40 10.67 -12.95
N ASN A 111 -16.45 9.76 -13.13
CA ASN A 111 -15.49 9.40 -12.09
C ASN A 111 -14.37 10.45 -11.91
N LEU A 112 -13.45 10.20 -10.97
CA LEU A 112 -12.35 11.10 -10.66
C LEU A 112 -11.44 11.37 -11.87
N ASP A 113 -11.20 10.37 -12.73
CA ASP A 113 -10.35 10.54 -13.92
C ASP A 113 -10.94 11.57 -14.89
N ALA A 114 -12.26 11.50 -15.12
CA ALA A 114 -12.97 12.47 -15.94
C ALA A 114 -12.94 13.88 -15.33
N ILE A 115 -13.07 14.00 -13.99
CA ILE A 115 -12.97 15.27 -13.27
C ILE A 115 -11.59 15.89 -13.48
N ILE A 116 -10.53 15.12 -13.30
CA ILE A 116 -9.14 15.56 -13.47
C ILE A 116 -8.90 16.02 -14.90
N SER A 117 -9.24 15.21 -15.90
CA SER A 117 -9.03 15.52 -17.31
C SER A 117 -9.76 16.79 -17.75
N VAL A 118 -10.99 17.00 -17.27
CA VAL A 118 -11.74 18.26 -17.52
C VAL A 118 -11.07 19.44 -16.83
N GLY A 119 -10.64 19.30 -15.56
CA GLY A 119 -9.99 20.37 -14.81
C GLY A 119 -8.69 20.89 -15.44
N TYR A 120 -7.97 20.02 -16.13
CA TYR A 120 -6.78 20.43 -16.89
C TYR A 120 -7.09 21.15 -18.22
N ARG A 121 -8.30 20.98 -18.75
CA ARG A 121 -8.70 21.56 -20.05
C ARG A 121 -9.55 22.83 -19.95
N VAL A 122 -10.19 23.04 -18.81
CA VAL A 122 -11.05 24.20 -18.56
C VAL A 122 -10.20 25.45 -18.35
N ASP A 123 -10.57 26.55 -19.01
CA ASP A 123 -10.00 27.89 -18.80
C ASP A 123 -10.91 28.71 -17.89
N SER A 124 -10.64 28.64 -16.57
CA SER A 124 -11.35 29.42 -15.54
C SER A 124 -10.44 29.64 -14.33
N LYS A 125 -10.81 30.59 -13.47
CA LYS A 125 -10.10 30.84 -12.20
C LYS A 125 -10.11 29.63 -11.29
N GLN A 126 -11.25 28.95 -11.15
CA GLN A 126 -11.41 27.75 -10.33
C GLN A 126 -10.58 26.57 -10.86
N ALA A 127 -10.61 26.35 -12.19
CA ALA A 127 -9.78 25.32 -12.79
C ALA A 127 -8.28 25.63 -12.66
N THR A 128 -7.89 26.89 -12.68
CA THR A 128 -6.50 27.30 -12.41
C THR A 128 -6.10 26.97 -10.97
N GLN A 129 -6.95 27.25 -9.98
CA GLN A 129 -6.71 26.87 -8.58
C GLN A 129 -6.60 25.36 -8.40
N PHE A 130 -7.48 24.62 -9.06
CA PHE A 130 -7.39 23.15 -9.07
C PHE A 130 -6.04 22.65 -9.61
N ARG A 131 -5.59 23.20 -10.76
CA ARG A 131 -4.28 22.83 -11.35
C ARG A 131 -3.10 23.19 -10.45
N ILE A 132 -3.14 24.35 -9.76
CA ILE A 132 -2.11 24.73 -8.79
C ILE A 132 -2.04 23.72 -7.66
N TRP A 133 -3.18 23.39 -7.07
CA TRP A 133 -3.28 22.38 -6.02
C TRP A 133 -2.75 21.00 -6.49
N ALA A 134 -3.26 20.49 -7.61
CA ALA A 134 -2.83 19.21 -8.15
C ALA A 134 -1.33 19.18 -8.49
N THR A 135 -0.78 20.29 -9.00
CA THR A 135 0.66 20.42 -9.27
C THR A 135 1.48 20.39 -7.98
N ASN A 136 1.00 21.02 -6.91
CA ASN A 136 1.70 21.00 -5.63
C ASN A 136 1.71 19.59 -5.01
N VAL A 137 0.59 18.87 -5.05
CA VAL A 137 0.50 17.47 -4.64
C VAL A 137 1.49 16.60 -5.42
N LEU A 138 1.51 16.76 -6.75
CA LEU A 138 2.41 16.00 -7.60
C LEU A 138 3.88 16.33 -7.35
N LYS A 139 4.21 17.62 -7.18
CA LYS A 139 5.57 18.07 -6.81
C LYS A 139 6.02 17.45 -5.49
N GLU A 140 5.16 17.49 -4.48
CA GLU A 140 5.47 16.92 -3.18
C GLU A 140 5.76 15.44 -3.29
N TYR A 141 4.91 14.70 -4.01
CA TYR A 141 5.13 13.28 -4.28
C TYR A 141 6.44 13.02 -5.03
N MET A 142 6.75 13.79 -6.07
CA MET A 142 7.98 13.62 -6.86
C MET A 142 9.26 13.89 -6.05
N ILE A 143 9.20 14.85 -5.13
CA ILE A 143 10.35 15.23 -4.31
C ILE A 143 10.51 14.31 -3.10
N LYS A 144 9.43 14.05 -2.36
CA LYS A 144 9.45 13.32 -1.08
C LYS A 144 9.14 11.82 -1.22
N GLY A 145 8.47 11.40 -2.31
CA GLY A 145 7.97 10.04 -2.50
C GLY A 145 6.67 9.74 -1.77
N PHE A 146 6.06 10.72 -1.11
CA PHE A 146 4.76 10.60 -0.45
C PHE A 146 4.05 11.96 -0.36
N VAL A 147 2.72 11.90 -0.18
CA VAL A 147 1.85 13.04 0.16
C VAL A 147 0.92 12.58 1.27
N MET A 148 0.69 13.39 2.30
CA MET A 148 -0.20 13.07 3.42
C MET A 148 -1.15 14.24 3.68
N ASP A 149 -2.40 13.89 3.97
CA ASP A 149 -3.41 14.79 4.52
C ASP A 149 -3.56 14.48 6.02
N ASP A 150 -2.78 15.16 6.84
CA ASP A 150 -2.70 14.93 8.29
C ASP A 150 -4.05 15.12 8.98
N GLU A 151 -4.83 16.13 8.58
CA GLU A 151 -6.13 16.41 9.19
C GLU A 151 -7.14 15.31 8.89
N ARG A 152 -7.16 14.85 7.65
CA ARG A 152 -8.02 13.75 7.22
C ARG A 152 -7.66 12.45 7.92
N LEU A 153 -6.37 12.15 8.08
CA LEU A 153 -5.87 10.97 8.78
C LEU A 153 -6.21 10.99 10.27
N LYS A 154 -6.11 12.17 10.94
CA LYS A 154 -6.46 12.34 12.36
C LYS A 154 -7.96 12.22 12.65
N GLN A 155 -8.81 12.58 11.71
CA GLN A 155 -10.27 12.57 11.90
C GLN A 155 -10.88 11.18 12.06
N GLY A 156 -10.17 10.11 11.70
CA GLY A 156 -10.65 8.72 11.80
C GLY A 156 -11.89 8.41 10.94
N LYS A 157 -12.34 9.35 10.12
CA LYS A 157 -13.48 9.18 9.24
C LYS A 157 -13.06 8.48 7.96
N THR A 158 -13.62 7.32 7.73
CA THR A 158 -13.38 6.54 6.50
C THR A 158 -14.34 7.01 5.41
N LEU A 159 -13.87 7.84 4.47
CA LEU A 159 -14.67 8.24 3.30
C LEU A 159 -15.10 7.04 2.45
N PHE A 160 -14.22 6.04 2.35
CA PHE A 160 -14.44 4.83 1.54
C PHE A 160 -14.67 3.57 2.38
N GLY A 161 -15.02 3.69 3.68
CA GLY A 161 -15.23 2.54 4.56
C GLY A 161 -13.96 1.81 4.99
N LYS A 162 -12.77 2.29 4.60
CA LYS A 162 -11.46 1.73 4.97
C LYS A 162 -10.74 2.61 5.97
N ASP A 163 -10.04 1.99 6.93
CA ASP A 163 -9.18 2.68 7.88
C ASP A 163 -7.79 2.95 7.25
N TYR A 164 -7.71 4.05 6.49
CA TYR A 164 -6.46 4.46 5.84
C TYR A 164 -5.35 4.84 6.83
N PHE A 165 -5.68 5.27 8.04
CA PHE A 165 -4.70 5.52 9.08
C PHE A 165 -3.99 4.21 9.48
N ARG A 166 -4.76 3.13 9.62
CA ARG A 166 -4.19 1.81 9.91
C ARG A 166 -3.31 1.29 8.77
N GLU A 167 -3.76 1.48 7.53
CA GLU A 167 -2.99 1.13 6.33
C GLU A 167 -1.67 1.92 6.28
N LEU A 168 -1.72 3.23 6.53
CA LEU A 168 -0.54 4.08 6.61
C LEU A 168 0.44 3.58 7.68
N LEU A 169 -0.05 3.30 8.89
CA LEU A 169 0.78 2.77 9.98
C LEU A 169 1.47 1.45 9.60
N GLU A 170 0.76 0.54 8.93
CA GLU A 170 1.35 -0.73 8.47
C GLU A 170 2.41 -0.47 7.39
N ARG A 171 2.17 0.45 6.47
CA ARG A 171 3.12 0.83 5.42
C ARG A 171 4.37 1.51 5.98
N VAL A 172 4.21 2.45 6.92
CA VAL A 172 5.34 3.10 7.60
C VAL A 172 6.17 2.08 8.37
N ARG A 173 5.54 1.15 9.09
CA ARG A 173 6.23 0.05 9.78
C ARG A 173 7.01 -0.83 8.80
N SER A 174 6.42 -1.19 7.68
CA SER A 174 7.09 -1.98 6.64
C SER A 174 8.30 -1.26 6.04
N ILE A 175 8.20 0.05 5.81
CA ILE A 175 9.32 0.88 5.32
C ILE A 175 10.44 0.96 6.36
N ARG A 176 10.10 1.19 7.64
CA ARG A 176 11.07 1.20 8.75
C ARG A 176 11.72 -0.17 8.96
N ALA A 177 10.94 -1.24 8.86
CA ALA A 177 11.39 -2.62 9.00
C ALA A 177 12.04 -3.20 7.74
N SER A 178 12.32 -2.37 6.72
CA SER A 178 13.10 -2.85 5.57
C SER A 178 14.48 -3.29 6.07
N GLU A 179 14.70 -4.58 5.99
CA GLU A 179 15.57 -5.43 6.80
C GLU A 179 16.98 -4.88 7.04
N ARG A 180 17.65 -4.43 5.98
CA ARG A 180 19.04 -3.97 6.08
C ARG A 180 19.16 -2.63 6.82
N ARG A 181 18.22 -1.71 6.60
CA ARG A 181 18.33 -0.33 7.11
C ARG A 181 18.09 -0.25 8.62
N ILE A 182 17.12 -1.00 9.14
CA ILE A 182 16.81 -0.95 10.57
C ILE A 182 17.87 -1.68 11.41
N TRP A 183 18.39 -2.81 10.92
CA TRP A 183 19.48 -3.48 11.60
C TRP A 183 20.75 -2.63 11.61
N GLN A 184 21.02 -1.94 10.50
CA GLN A 184 22.12 -0.98 10.45
C GLN A 184 21.93 0.15 11.45
N GLN A 185 20.73 0.73 11.54
CA GLN A 185 20.43 1.77 12.52
C GLN A 185 20.59 1.28 13.96
N ILE A 186 20.10 0.08 14.30
CA ILE A 186 20.30 -0.50 15.63
C ILE A 186 21.79 -0.70 15.94
N THR A 187 22.59 -1.12 14.97
CA THR A 187 24.02 -1.30 15.15
C THR A 187 24.78 0.02 15.22
N ASP A 188 24.35 1.03 14.48
CA ASP A 188 24.91 2.38 14.55
C ASP A 188 24.62 3.01 15.93
N ILE A 189 23.37 2.90 16.40
CA ILE A 189 22.98 3.35 17.74
C ILE A 189 23.76 2.61 18.84
N PHE A 190 23.93 1.30 18.72
CA PHE A 190 24.77 0.53 19.65
C PHE A 190 26.20 1.10 19.73
N ALA A 191 26.78 1.45 18.58
CA ALA A 191 28.11 2.00 18.53
C ALA A 191 28.20 3.44 19.10
N GLU A 192 27.19 4.27 18.83
CA GLU A 192 27.17 5.68 19.25
C GLU A 192 26.81 5.85 20.75
N CYS A 193 25.91 5.01 21.27
CA CYS A 193 25.37 5.17 22.62
C CYS A 193 26.10 4.34 23.69
N SER A 194 26.98 3.40 23.30
CA SER A 194 27.77 2.64 24.26
C SER A 194 29.05 3.38 24.64
N ILE A 195 29.15 3.77 25.93
CA ILE A 195 30.29 4.55 26.44
C ILE A 195 31.62 3.80 26.43
N ASP A 196 31.56 2.48 26.45
CA ASP A 196 32.69 1.56 26.40
C ASP A 196 32.82 0.87 25.04
N TYR A 197 32.31 1.50 23.96
CA TYR A 197 32.29 0.87 22.65
C TYR A 197 33.67 0.49 22.16
N ASP A 198 33.83 -0.81 21.92
CA ASP A 198 35.01 -1.39 21.26
C ASP A 198 34.54 -2.32 20.13
N ARG A 199 34.84 -1.94 18.89
CA ARG A 199 34.48 -2.70 17.69
C ARG A 199 35.00 -4.14 17.71
N ASN A 200 36.12 -4.38 18.39
CA ASN A 200 36.80 -5.67 18.40
C ASN A 200 36.46 -6.51 19.65
N SER A 201 35.57 -6.01 20.53
CA SER A 201 35.17 -6.73 21.73
C SER A 201 34.30 -7.94 21.40
N GLU A 202 34.34 -8.94 22.28
CA GLU A 202 33.48 -10.12 22.19
C GLU A 202 31.99 -9.75 22.27
N VAL A 203 31.65 -8.74 23.05
CA VAL A 203 30.27 -8.23 23.21
C VAL A 203 29.76 -7.67 21.90
N THR A 204 30.53 -6.83 21.24
CA THR A 204 30.19 -6.26 19.93
C THR A 204 29.98 -7.35 18.87
N TYR A 205 30.90 -8.31 18.80
CA TYR A 205 30.77 -9.42 17.89
C TYR A 205 29.52 -10.28 18.15
N LYS A 206 29.26 -10.64 19.40
CA LYS A 206 28.06 -11.38 19.80
C LYS A 206 26.79 -10.60 19.51
N PHE A 207 26.79 -9.29 19.78
CA PHE A 207 25.63 -8.43 19.51
C PHE A 207 25.27 -8.45 18.01
N TYR A 208 26.23 -8.15 17.14
CA TYR A 208 25.97 -8.14 15.70
C TYR A 208 25.59 -9.51 15.14
N ALA A 209 26.13 -10.59 15.69
CA ALA A 209 25.81 -11.94 15.24
C ALA A 209 24.41 -12.42 15.72
N THR A 210 23.90 -11.90 16.83
CA THR A 210 22.71 -12.46 17.48
C THR A 210 21.48 -11.55 17.46
N VAL A 211 21.64 -10.24 17.28
CA VAL A 211 20.51 -9.29 17.35
C VAL A 211 19.34 -9.71 16.46
N GLN A 212 19.63 -10.02 15.22
CA GLN A 212 18.62 -10.45 14.25
C GLN A 212 17.97 -11.79 14.63
N ASN A 213 18.79 -12.74 15.11
CA ASN A 213 18.30 -14.05 15.52
C ASN A 213 17.37 -13.99 16.72
N LYS A 214 17.59 -13.08 17.69
CA LYS A 214 16.69 -12.89 18.83
C LYS A 214 15.28 -12.51 18.40
N PHE A 215 15.15 -11.61 17.43
CA PHE A 215 13.84 -11.21 16.90
C PHE A 215 13.17 -12.31 16.06
N HIS A 216 13.94 -13.02 15.22
CA HIS A 216 13.39 -14.17 14.49
C HIS A 216 12.89 -15.24 15.45
N PHE A 217 13.68 -15.58 16.47
CA PHE A 217 13.30 -16.57 17.48
C PHE A 217 12.07 -16.15 18.27
N ALA A 218 11.98 -14.89 18.69
CA ALA A 218 10.83 -14.35 19.40
C ALA A 218 9.51 -14.52 18.63
N ILE A 219 9.56 -14.47 17.31
CA ILE A 219 8.36 -14.56 16.46
C ILE A 219 8.04 -15.99 16.01
N THR A 220 9.08 -16.80 15.77
CA THR A 220 8.94 -18.08 15.09
C THR A 220 9.32 -19.29 15.96
N GLY A 221 9.98 -19.05 17.09
CA GLY A 221 10.64 -20.10 17.89
C GLY A 221 11.91 -20.68 17.24
N LYS A 222 12.44 -20.01 16.17
CA LYS A 222 13.57 -20.47 15.39
C LYS A 222 14.51 -19.34 15.03
N THR A 223 15.81 -19.64 14.96
CA THR A 223 16.80 -18.70 14.42
C THR A 223 16.66 -18.54 12.91
N ALA A 224 17.25 -17.50 12.34
CA ALA A 224 17.24 -17.30 10.90
C ALA A 224 17.82 -18.49 10.12
N ALA A 225 18.89 -19.10 10.64
CA ALA A 225 19.50 -20.30 10.04
C ALA A 225 18.54 -21.51 10.10
N GLU A 226 17.87 -21.72 11.21
CA GLU A 226 16.91 -22.81 11.36
C GLU A 226 15.69 -22.64 10.43
N ILE A 227 15.18 -21.40 10.28
CA ILE A 227 14.09 -21.11 9.35
C ILE A 227 14.49 -21.52 7.92
N VAL A 228 15.63 -21.05 7.44
CA VAL A 228 16.13 -21.37 6.10
C VAL A 228 16.35 -22.88 5.94
N PHE A 229 17.03 -23.49 6.92
CA PHE A 229 17.35 -24.91 6.86
C PHE A 229 16.13 -25.83 6.80
N GLU A 230 15.11 -25.54 7.58
CA GLU A 230 13.91 -26.40 7.67
C GLU A 230 12.90 -26.16 6.53
N THR A 231 12.90 -24.95 5.95
CA THR A 231 11.86 -24.55 5.01
C THR A 231 12.30 -24.66 3.55
N ALA A 232 13.57 -24.40 3.25
CA ALA A 232 14.11 -24.51 1.90
C ALA A 232 14.02 -25.96 1.37
N ASP A 233 13.20 -26.17 0.32
CA ASP A 233 12.89 -27.47 -0.22
C ASP A 233 12.40 -27.32 -1.67
N HIS A 234 13.16 -27.87 -2.63
CA HIS A 234 12.86 -27.76 -4.07
C HIS A 234 11.54 -28.41 -4.48
N THR A 235 10.97 -29.29 -3.63
CA THR A 235 9.68 -29.95 -3.91
C THR A 235 8.48 -29.10 -3.54
N LYS A 236 8.68 -28.04 -2.76
CA LYS A 236 7.63 -27.10 -2.37
C LYS A 236 7.45 -26.02 -3.44
N GLU A 237 6.26 -25.51 -3.50
CA GLU A 237 5.96 -24.30 -4.29
C GLU A 237 6.91 -23.18 -3.91
N HIS A 238 7.53 -22.55 -4.90
CA HIS A 238 8.55 -21.49 -4.72
C HIS A 238 9.68 -21.86 -3.76
N MET A 239 10.08 -23.13 -3.67
CA MET A 239 11.06 -23.62 -2.70
C MET A 239 10.69 -23.38 -1.22
N GLY A 240 9.41 -23.16 -0.91
CA GLY A 240 8.92 -22.76 0.40
C GLY A 240 9.08 -21.27 0.70
N LEU A 241 9.55 -20.43 -0.24
CA LEU A 241 9.54 -18.98 -0.10
C LEU A 241 8.13 -18.43 -0.22
N THR A 242 7.81 -17.43 0.59
CA THR A 242 6.55 -16.67 0.54
C THR A 242 6.71 -15.35 -0.18
N THR A 243 7.95 -14.86 -0.31
CA THR A 243 8.33 -13.66 -1.06
C THR A 243 9.78 -13.75 -1.56
N TRP A 244 10.13 -13.03 -2.61
CA TRP A 244 11.48 -12.89 -3.17
C TRP A 244 11.57 -11.58 -3.94
N LYS A 245 12.77 -11.21 -4.41
CA LYS A 245 13.03 -9.91 -5.04
C LYS A 245 12.10 -9.58 -6.20
N ASN A 246 11.76 -10.57 -7.01
CA ASN A 246 10.93 -10.40 -8.21
C ASN A 246 9.54 -11.05 -8.05
N ALA A 247 9.05 -11.23 -6.81
CA ALA A 247 7.71 -11.78 -6.54
C ALA A 247 6.59 -10.84 -7.06
N PRO A 248 5.40 -11.39 -7.43
CA PRO A 248 5.05 -12.81 -7.39
C PRO A 248 5.51 -13.62 -8.61
N ASP A 249 5.63 -13.01 -9.78
CA ASP A 249 5.72 -13.73 -11.07
C ASP A 249 7.16 -13.90 -11.57
N GLY A 250 8.11 -13.12 -11.04
CA GLY A 250 9.50 -13.17 -11.46
C GLY A 250 10.30 -14.30 -10.83
N ARG A 251 11.44 -14.64 -11.44
CA ARG A 251 12.30 -15.75 -10.99
C ARG A 251 12.84 -15.55 -9.59
N ILE A 252 12.91 -16.64 -8.85
CA ILE A 252 13.65 -16.73 -7.58
C ILE A 252 15.15 -16.75 -7.88
N LEU A 253 15.89 -15.88 -7.21
CA LEU A 253 17.36 -15.82 -7.31
C LEU A 253 18.01 -16.61 -6.18
N LYS A 254 19.26 -17.08 -6.41
CA LYS A 254 20.04 -17.78 -5.38
C LYS A 254 20.19 -16.95 -4.10
N SER A 255 20.33 -15.63 -4.23
CA SER A 255 20.40 -14.71 -3.10
C SER A 255 19.10 -14.66 -2.26
N ASP A 256 17.94 -14.90 -2.87
CA ASP A 256 16.67 -14.86 -2.17
C ASP A 256 16.53 -16.02 -1.18
N THR A 257 17.13 -17.17 -1.50
CA THR A 257 17.04 -18.40 -0.71
C THR A 257 17.84 -18.37 0.59
N SER A 258 18.73 -17.40 0.74
CA SER A 258 19.52 -17.20 1.96
C SER A 258 18.88 -16.28 2.99
N ILE A 259 17.75 -15.64 2.65
CA ILE A 259 17.09 -14.63 3.47
C ILE A 259 15.94 -15.28 4.25
N ALA A 260 16.08 -15.43 5.56
CA ALA A 260 15.08 -16.08 6.42
C ALA A 260 13.69 -15.40 6.33
N LYS A 261 13.63 -14.07 6.22
CA LYS A 261 12.37 -13.32 6.07
C LYS A 261 11.54 -13.78 4.88
N ASN A 262 12.18 -14.22 3.81
CA ASN A 262 11.53 -14.68 2.59
C ASN A 262 10.70 -15.97 2.79
N TYR A 263 10.94 -16.70 3.86
CA TYR A 263 10.20 -17.92 4.22
C TYR A 263 9.08 -17.69 5.25
N LEU A 264 8.96 -16.46 5.78
CA LEU A 264 7.95 -16.13 6.78
C LEU A 264 6.59 -15.87 6.11
N ASN A 265 5.52 -16.34 6.77
CA ASN A 265 4.18 -15.97 6.33
C ASN A 265 3.84 -14.51 6.67
N GLN A 266 2.81 -13.95 6.05
CA GLN A 266 2.36 -12.57 6.22
C GLN A 266 2.13 -12.15 7.68
N ARG A 267 1.63 -13.08 8.52
CA ARG A 267 1.42 -12.82 9.94
C ARG A 267 2.75 -12.68 10.68
N GLN A 268 3.70 -13.57 10.42
CA GLN A 268 5.03 -13.54 11.01
C GLN A 268 5.83 -12.32 10.56
N ILE A 269 5.76 -11.96 9.29
CA ILE A 269 6.37 -10.71 8.77
C ILE A 269 5.84 -9.51 9.54
N ARG A 270 4.52 -9.35 9.65
CA ARG A 270 3.94 -8.23 10.42
C ARG A 270 4.32 -8.24 11.90
N GLN A 271 4.41 -9.42 12.53
CA GLN A 271 4.85 -9.53 13.92
C GLN A 271 6.32 -9.11 14.09
N LEU A 272 7.19 -9.56 13.18
CA LEU A 272 8.61 -9.20 13.16
C LEU A 272 8.78 -7.68 13.00
N GLU A 273 8.12 -7.10 12.02
CA GLU A 273 8.14 -5.65 11.76
C GLU A 273 7.68 -4.84 12.98
N ARG A 274 6.62 -5.28 13.65
CA ARG A 274 6.14 -4.64 14.89
C ARG A 274 7.08 -4.78 16.06
N ALA A 275 7.72 -5.95 16.20
CA ALA A 275 8.67 -6.17 17.29
C ALA A 275 9.92 -5.31 17.11
N VAL A 276 10.49 -5.30 15.91
CA VAL A 276 11.71 -4.54 15.59
C VAL A 276 11.47 -3.02 15.66
N THR A 277 10.36 -2.54 15.07
CA THR A 277 10.00 -1.11 15.17
C THR A 277 9.75 -0.69 16.61
N GLY A 278 9.05 -1.51 17.40
CA GLY A 278 8.80 -1.20 18.81
C GLY A 278 10.07 -1.20 19.66
N TYR A 279 11.07 -2.02 19.34
CA TYR A 279 12.36 -1.96 19.99
C TYR A 279 13.11 -0.68 19.61
N PHE A 280 13.05 -0.28 18.34
CA PHE A 280 13.65 0.97 17.88
C PHE A 280 13.06 2.18 18.61
N ASP A 281 11.72 2.27 18.68
CA ASP A 281 11.02 3.34 19.40
C ASP A 281 11.40 3.34 20.91
N TYR A 282 11.57 2.15 21.51
CA TYR A 282 12.01 2.02 22.90
C TYR A 282 13.45 2.54 23.13
N ILE A 283 14.37 2.26 22.21
CA ILE A 283 15.75 2.75 22.30
C ILE A 283 15.83 4.25 22.03
N GLU A 284 15.09 4.77 21.05
CA GLU A 284 15.01 6.22 20.80
C GLU A 284 14.58 6.98 22.07
N ASP A 285 13.52 6.51 22.77
CA ASP A 285 13.04 7.12 24.02
C ASP A 285 14.10 7.08 25.13
N LEU A 286 14.86 6.01 25.25
CA LEU A 286 15.95 5.92 26.22
C LEU A 286 17.10 6.89 25.90
N ILE A 287 17.41 7.09 24.64
CA ILE A 287 18.45 8.03 24.18
C ILE A 287 18.01 9.47 24.40
N GLU A 288 16.77 9.81 24.04
CA GLU A 288 16.22 11.15 24.24
C GLU A 288 16.20 11.55 25.72
N ARG A 289 16.13 10.59 26.63
CA ARG A 289 16.25 10.82 28.09
C ARG A 289 17.69 10.83 28.59
N GLU A 290 18.67 10.93 27.70
CA GLU A 290 20.10 10.99 28.04
C GLU A 290 20.59 9.77 28.85
N ASN A 291 19.96 8.58 28.66
CA ASN A 291 20.47 7.36 29.26
C ASN A 291 21.74 6.92 28.52
N VAL A 292 22.75 6.62 29.31
CA VAL A 292 24.05 6.16 28.83
C VAL A 292 24.13 4.66 29.09
N PHE A 293 24.57 3.89 28.10
CA PHE A 293 24.66 2.44 28.18
C PHE A 293 26.11 1.98 28.08
N THR A 294 26.41 0.89 28.76
CA THR A 294 27.54 0.03 28.37
C THR A 294 27.09 -0.88 27.21
N MET A 295 28.07 -1.41 26.47
CA MET A 295 27.77 -2.40 25.40
C MET A 295 26.95 -3.59 25.93
N GLN A 296 27.21 -4.05 27.15
CA GLN A 296 26.50 -5.17 27.74
C GLN A 296 25.05 -4.79 28.09
N GLU A 297 24.83 -3.63 28.70
CA GLU A 297 23.48 -3.16 29.04
C GLU A 297 22.63 -2.95 27.79
N PHE A 298 23.21 -2.42 26.72
CA PHE A 298 22.50 -2.27 25.45
C PHE A 298 22.14 -3.66 24.85
N ALA A 299 23.07 -4.60 24.86
CA ALA A 299 22.82 -5.95 24.37
C ALA A 299 21.73 -6.67 25.18
N ASP A 300 21.67 -6.40 26.50
CA ASP A 300 20.68 -6.99 27.41
C ASP A 300 19.31 -6.29 27.29
N SER A 301 19.25 -5.04 26.86
CA SER A 301 18.01 -4.30 26.66
C SER A 301 17.09 -4.97 25.66
N ILE A 302 17.62 -5.68 24.65
CA ILE A 302 16.84 -6.46 23.68
C ILE A 302 16.08 -7.57 24.41
N ASN A 303 16.76 -8.31 25.29
CA ASN A 303 16.11 -9.39 26.06
C ASN A 303 15.03 -8.82 26.95
N ALA A 304 15.34 -7.74 27.69
CA ALA A 304 14.38 -7.06 28.57
C ALA A 304 13.15 -6.57 27.79
N PHE A 305 13.34 -5.98 26.60
CA PHE A 305 12.24 -5.57 25.72
C PHE A 305 11.39 -6.74 25.26
N LEU A 306 12.00 -7.83 24.80
CA LEU A 306 11.30 -9.03 24.34
C LEU A 306 10.53 -9.70 25.48
N GLU A 307 11.13 -9.80 26.68
CA GLU A 307 10.48 -10.31 27.91
C GLU A 307 9.27 -9.45 28.30
N PHE A 308 9.43 -8.14 28.33
CA PHE A 308 8.33 -7.21 28.59
C PHE A 308 7.16 -7.42 27.61
N ARG A 309 7.48 -7.70 26.35
CA ARG A 309 6.49 -8.00 25.30
C ARG A 309 5.98 -9.46 25.37
N ARG A 310 6.44 -10.26 26.32
CA ARG A 310 6.07 -11.68 26.54
C ARG A 310 6.44 -12.57 25.35
N TYR A 311 7.56 -12.29 24.71
CA TYR A 311 8.15 -13.18 23.71
C TYR A 311 9.15 -14.13 24.37
N ASP A 312 9.31 -15.31 23.75
CA ASP A 312 10.35 -16.24 24.12
C ASP A 312 11.74 -15.72 23.72
N ILE A 313 12.74 -15.98 24.56
CA ILE A 313 14.09 -15.46 24.36
C ILE A 313 15.03 -16.58 23.91
N LEU A 314 15.81 -16.27 22.87
CA LEU A 314 16.90 -17.09 22.44
C LEU A 314 18.02 -17.09 23.51
N ARG A 315 18.28 -18.25 24.11
CA ARG A 315 19.30 -18.40 25.17
C ARG A 315 20.65 -18.88 24.65
N ASP A 316 20.66 -19.45 23.44
CA ASP A 316 21.83 -20.01 22.79
C ASP A 316 21.91 -19.54 21.32
N ASN A 317 22.77 -20.16 20.52
CA ASN A 317 22.96 -19.79 19.11
C ASN A 317 22.05 -20.57 18.14
N GLY A 318 21.13 -21.38 18.66
CA GLY A 318 20.32 -22.31 17.87
C GLY A 318 21.08 -23.59 17.47
N ASN A 319 20.37 -24.52 16.85
CA ASN A 319 20.87 -25.85 16.50
C ASN A 319 21.49 -25.96 15.11
N VAL A 320 21.29 -24.94 14.27
CA VAL A 320 21.76 -24.91 12.87
C VAL A 320 22.68 -23.72 12.67
N SER A 321 23.88 -23.97 12.17
CA SER A 321 24.81 -22.92 11.81
C SER A 321 24.38 -22.24 10.50
N HIS A 322 24.74 -20.96 10.34
CA HIS A 322 24.50 -20.22 9.09
C HIS A 322 25.05 -20.94 7.86
N LYS A 323 26.24 -21.54 7.99
CA LYS A 323 26.88 -22.29 6.90
C LYS A 323 26.03 -23.49 6.46
N GLN A 324 25.56 -24.31 7.41
CA GLN A 324 24.69 -25.46 7.11
C GLN A 324 23.38 -25.01 6.43
N ALA A 325 22.79 -23.92 6.89
CA ALA A 325 21.58 -23.38 6.30
C ALA A 325 21.81 -22.95 4.84
N LEU A 326 22.90 -22.23 4.57
CA LEU A 326 23.24 -21.80 3.21
C LEU A 326 23.57 -22.97 2.29
N GLU A 327 24.37 -23.95 2.75
CA GLU A 327 24.70 -25.12 1.96
C GLU A 327 23.45 -25.88 1.51
N LYS A 328 22.48 -26.07 2.44
CA LYS A 328 21.21 -26.69 2.12
C LYS A 328 20.39 -25.86 1.15
N ALA A 329 20.16 -24.59 1.45
CA ALA A 329 19.36 -23.70 0.60
C ALA A 329 19.90 -23.61 -0.82
N TYR A 330 21.20 -23.55 -0.98
CA TYR A 330 21.85 -23.49 -2.29
C TYR A 330 21.78 -24.82 -3.04
N HIS A 331 21.90 -25.94 -2.33
CA HIS A 331 21.68 -27.26 -2.93
C HIS A 331 20.25 -27.41 -3.46
N GLU A 332 19.26 -27.07 -2.64
CA GLU A 332 17.84 -27.10 -3.03
C GLU A 332 17.57 -26.15 -4.22
N TYR A 333 18.19 -24.97 -4.21
CA TYR A 333 18.07 -24.01 -5.31
C TYR A 333 18.64 -24.55 -6.63
N GLU A 334 19.77 -25.22 -6.60
CA GLU A 334 20.38 -25.78 -7.83
C GLU A 334 19.50 -26.82 -8.50
N ILE A 335 18.70 -27.56 -7.73
CA ILE A 335 17.69 -28.49 -8.25
C ILE A 335 16.50 -27.72 -8.78
N PHE A 336 15.94 -26.81 -7.98
CA PHE A 336 14.75 -26.03 -8.31
C PHE A 336 14.98 -25.12 -9.52
N ASN A 337 16.15 -24.50 -9.65
CA ASN A 337 16.47 -23.58 -10.73
C ASN A 337 16.41 -24.22 -12.12
N LYS A 338 16.53 -25.55 -12.22
CA LYS A 338 16.40 -26.28 -13.48
C LYS A 338 14.94 -26.36 -13.96
N THR A 339 13.99 -26.19 -13.05
CA THR A 339 12.55 -26.25 -13.33
C THR A 339 11.91 -24.88 -13.48
N GLN A 340 12.64 -23.81 -13.12
CA GLN A 340 12.12 -22.45 -13.30
C GLN A 340 12.00 -22.09 -14.79
N PRO A 341 10.87 -21.51 -15.23
CA PRO A 341 10.75 -21.02 -16.59
C PRO A 341 11.82 -19.98 -16.90
N ILE A 342 12.42 -20.08 -18.06
CA ILE A 342 13.36 -19.08 -18.57
C ILE A 342 12.53 -18.14 -19.46
N GLU A 343 12.10 -17.03 -18.89
CA GLU A 343 11.56 -15.94 -19.70
C GLU A 343 12.70 -15.01 -20.11
N SER A 344 12.96 -14.92 -21.39
CA SER A 344 13.89 -13.94 -21.94
C SER A 344 13.18 -12.57 -22.06
N ASP A 345 13.95 -11.47 -22.06
CA ASP A 345 13.40 -10.13 -22.36
C ASP A 345 12.69 -10.11 -23.71
N PHE A 346 13.08 -10.98 -24.62
CA PHE A 346 12.42 -11.18 -25.91
C PHE A 346 11.02 -11.80 -25.77
N ASP A 347 10.87 -12.81 -24.91
CA ASP A 347 9.56 -13.43 -24.66
C ASP A 347 8.59 -12.46 -23.99
N GLN A 348 9.06 -11.63 -23.08
CA GLN A 348 8.28 -10.56 -22.45
C GLN A 348 7.85 -9.51 -23.48
N MET A 349 8.74 -9.14 -24.39
CA MET A 349 8.46 -8.17 -25.45
C MET A 349 7.41 -8.73 -26.44
N ILE A 350 7.50 -10.00 -26.81
CA ILE A 350 6.50 -10.65 -27.67
C ILE A 350 5.13 -10.69 -26.99
N LYS A 351 5.06 -11.10 -25.71
CA LYS A 351 3.80 -11.10 -24.94
C LYS A 351 3.15 -9.71 -24.91
N SER A 352 3.95 -8.66 -24.72
CA SER A 352 3.45 -7.28 -24.73
C SER A 352 2.94 -6.80 -26.10
N ILE A 353 3.50 -7.34 -27.20
CA ILE A 353 3.09 -7.01 -28.57
C ILE A 353 1.84 -7.80 -28.97
N GLU A 354 1.71 -9.03 -28.51
CA GLU A 354 0.58 -9.92 -28.86
C GLU A 354 -0.66 -9.67 -27.98
N GLY A 355 -0.57 -8.78 -26.95
CA GLY A 355 -1.71 -8.43 -26.10
C GLY A 355 -2.25 -9.59 -25.26
N ILE A 356 -1.40 -10.59 -24.99
CA ILE A 356 -1.71 -11.72 -24.11
C ILE A 356 -1.11 -11.37 -22.74
N GLU A 357 -1.94 -10.72 -21.90
CA GLU A 357 -1.73 -10.64 -20.45
C GLU A 357 -2.37 -11.82 -19.75
#